data_43af304462dea56d8e24a1917452af4e
#
_entry.id   43af304462dea56d8e24a1917452af4e
#
_cell.length_a   1.000
_cell.length_b   1.000
_cell.length_c   1.000
_cell.angle_alpha   90.00
_cell.angle_beta   90.00
_cell.angle_gamma   90.00
#
_symmetry.space_group_name_H-M   'P 1'
#
loop_
_entity.id
_entity.type
_entity.pdbx_description
1 polymer ?
#
loop_
_entity_poly.entity_id
_entity_poly.type
_entity_poly.pdbx_seq_one_letter_code
_entity_poly.pdbx_strand_id
1 'polypeptide(L)'
;NIFIWCVFMAICERVIDGAEAYQWVKYLYIDNLITSLDDNNAIAVASDLAKLLRDAKNRTRPEAAVVDGPGAADNPPRMVPAPVKAVVSSHHALFFNVVCNELKKDAHKKYLLQRPERGTTYTLRATDDTPFFHHVSMLAELQKAARGGTLYTYHFNMLRSILEKTATFFGRDDFSACIHGLEDADLFSRALNLLSHGK
;
A
#
# COMPACT_ATOMS: atom_id res chain seq x y z
N ASN A 1 10.12 14.97 1.58
CA ASN A 1 8.85 14.17 1.60
C ASN A 1 8.34 13.94 3.02
N ILE A 2 9.20 13.76 4.06
CA ILE A 2 8.77 13.63 5.47
C ILE A 2 8.01 14.86 5.94
N PHE A 3 8.44 16.06 5.57
CA PHE A 3 7.73 17.30 5.91
C PHE A 3 6.29 17.31 5.38
N ILE A 4 6.09 16.94 4.12
CA ILE A 4 4.75 16.86 3.52
C ILE A 4 3.89 15.84 4.26
N TRP A 5 4.48 14.73 4.66
CA TRP A 5 3.82 13.72 5.48
C TRP A 5 3.38 14.28 6.83
N CYS A 6 4.26 14.96 7.54
CA CYS A 6 3.92 15.59 8.82
C CYS A 6 2.79 16.62 8.70
N VAL A 7 2.80 17.44 7.65
CA VAL A 7 1.72 18.41 7.37
C VAL A 7 0.40 17.68 7.08
N PHE A 8 0.46 16.62 6.25
CA PHE A 8 -0.72 15.80 5.97
C PHE A 8 -1.29 15.16 7.24
N MET A 9 -0.44 14.57 8.09
CA MET A 9 -0.86 13.99 9.37
C MET A 9 -1.51 15.02 10.28
N ALA A 10 -0.91 16.20 10.42
CA ALA A 10 -1.48 17.28 11.22
C ALA A 10 -2.87 17.73 10.73
N ILE A 11 -3.07 17.78 9.40
CA ILE A 11 -4.40 18.07 8.83
C ILE A 11 -5.37 16.93 9.14
N CYS A 12 -4.96 15.67 8.99
CA CYS A 12 -5.81 14.53 9.30
C CYS A 12 -6.19 14.48 10.79
N GLU A 13 -5.29 14.81 11.70
CA GLU A 13 -5.59 14.93 13.14
C GLU A 13 -6.69 15.98 13.37
N ARG A 14 -6.60 17.15 12.73
CA ARG A 14 -7.66 18.17 12.81
C ARG A 14 -9.01 17.69 12.28
N VAL A 15 -9.00 16.85 11.22
CA VAL A 15 -10.21 16.20 10.70
C VAL A 15 -10.81 15.25 11.74
N ILE A 16 -9.97 14.46 12.40
CA ILE A 16 -10.38 13.46 13.40
C ILE A 16 -10.89 14.14 14.67
N ASP A 17 -10.23 15.18 15.13
CA ASP A 17 -10.64 16.00 16.28
C ASP A 17 -11.97 16.74 16.06
N GLY A 18 -12.52 16.67 14.85
CA GLY A 18 -13.82 17.26 14.56
C GLY A 18 -13.79 18.78 14.39
N ALA A 19 -12.62 19.36 14.06
CA ALA A 19 -12.50 20.80 13.79
C ALA A 19 -13.56 21.23 12.76
N GLU A 20 -14.27 22.32 13.04
CA GLU A 20 -15.42 22.81 12.29
C GLU A 20 -15.16 22.91 10.78
N ALA A 21 -13.99 23.43 10.42
CA ALA A 21 -13.56 23.59 9.02
C ALA A 21 -13.48 22.26 8.25
N TYR A 22 -13.40 21.11 8.94
CA TYR A 22 -13.21 19.79 8.33
C TYR A 22 -14.35 18.81 8.58
N GLN A 23 -15.48 19.25 9.13
CA GLN A 23 -16.61 18.35 9.43
C GLN A 23 -17.22 17.70 8.19
N TRP A 24 -17.06 18.32 7.03
CA TRP A 24 -17.51 17.81 5.74
C TRP A 24 -16.67 16.64 5.20
N VAL A 25 -15.46 16.42 5.73
CA VAL A 25 -14.55 15.35 5.26
C VAL A 25 -15.11 13.99 5.64
N LYS A 26 -15.36 13.15 4.64
CA LYS A 26 -15.89 11.78 4.79
C LYS A 26 -14.91 10.71 4.31
N TYR A 27 -13.94 11.09 3.50
CA TYR A 27 -12.98 10.18 2.87
C TYR A 27 -11.58 10.77 2.91
N LEU A 28 -10.60 9.90 3.17
CA LEU A 28 -9.17 10.16 2.98
C LEU A 28 -8.68 9.31 1.81
N TYR A 29 -8.00 9.92 0.88
CA TYR A 29 -7.31 9.23 -0.19
C TYR A 29 -5.82 9.43 -0.04
N ILE A 30 -5.09 8.32 0.07
CA ILE A 30 -3.66 8.30 0.35
C ILE A 30 -3.00 7.48 -0.73
N ASP A 31 -2.32 8.15 -1.64
CA ASP A 31 -1.67 7.51 -2.77
C ASP A 31 -0.15 7.55 -2.62
N ASN A 32 0.43 6.36 -2.64
CA ASN A 32 1.84 6.11 -2.80
C ASN A 32 2.77 6.98 -1.92
N LEU A 33 2.47 7.02 -0.64
CA LEU A 33 3.18 7.81 0.37
C LEU A 33 4.69 7.61 0.39
N ILE A 34 5.14 6.43 -0.01
CA ILE A 34 6.51 5.96 0.16
C ILE A 34 7.14 5.71 -1.20
N THR A 35 7.74 6.75 -1.78
CA THR A 35 8.50 6.63 -3.03
C THR A 35 10.01 6.62 -2.83
N SER A 36 10.51 7.03 -1.65
CA SER A 36 11.96 7.23 -1.41
C SER A 36 12.37 7.09 0.06
N LEU A 37 11.58 6.42 0.88
CA LEU A 37 11.95 6.16 2.28
C LEU A 37 12.68 4.81 2.37
N ASP A 38 13.65 4.76 3.28
CA ASP A 38 14.23 3.48 3.70
C ASP A 38 13.20 2.61 4.44
N ASP A 39 13.50 1.33 4.59
CA ASP A 39 12.58 0.36 5.18
C ASP A 39 12.18 0.73 6.63
N ASN A 40 13.07 1.34 7.42
CA ASN A 40 12.77 1.73 8.78
C ASN A 40 11.74 2.87 8.84
N ASN A 41 11.93 3.89 8.00
CA ASN A 41 10.98 4.98 7.89
C ASN A 41 9.65 4.50 7.29
N ALA A 42 9.68 3.53 6.37
CA ALA A 42 8.48 2.91 5.82
C ALA A 42 7.64 2.22 6.90
N ILE A 43 8.28 1.51 7.83
CA ILE A 43 7.61 0.85 8.96
C ILE A 43 6.99 1.90 9.90
N ALA A 44 7.75 2.93 10.27
CA ALA A 44 7.26 3.98 11.16
C ALA A 44 6.02 4.69 10.57
N VAL A 45 6.12 5.14 9.32
CA VAL A 45 5.01 5.81 8.61
C VAL A 45 3.79 4.90 8.46
N ALA A 46 4.00 3.59 8.23
CA ALA A 46 2.91 2.63 8.15
C ALA A 46 2.18 2.47 9.48
N SER A 47 2.90 2.43 10.59
CA SER A 47 2.33 2.33 11.94
C SER A 47 1.57 3.60 12.33
N ASP A 48 2.12 4.78 12.04
CA ASP A 48 1.45 6.07 12.26
C ASP A 48 0.17 6.18 11.45
N LEU A 49 0.23 5.77 10.17
CA LEU A 49 -0.95 5.74 9.31
C LEU A 49 -2.02 4.79 9.86
N ALA A 50 -1.65 3.60 10.29
CA ALA A 50 -2.61 2.64 10.85
C ALA A 50 -3.30 3.18 12.10
N LYS A 51 -2.57 3.90 12.96
CA LYS A 51 -3.15 4.61 14.11
C LYS A 51 -4.16 5.67 13.64
N LEU A 52 -3.75 6.54 12.71
CA LEU A 52 -4.63 7.55 12.13
C LEU A 52 -5.93 6.95 11.59
N LEU A 53 -5.84 5.83 10.87
CA LEU A 53 -7.01 5.17 10.28
C LEU A 53 -7.96 4.59 11.34
N ARG A 54 -7.43 4.08 12.47
CA ARG A 54 -8.27 3.66 13.61
C ARG A 54 -9.00 4.85 14.23
N ASP A 55 -8.30 5.96 14.43
CA ASP A 55 -8.89 7.16 15.01
C ASP A 55 -9.94 7.76 14.07
N ALA A 56 -9.67 7.79 12.77
CA ALA A 56 -10.62 8.23 11.74
C ALA A 56 -11.91 7.39 11.71
N LYS A 57 -11.80 6.06 11.91
CA LYS A 57 -12.94 5.15 12.01
C LYS A 57 -13.82 5.46 13.23
N ASN A 58 -13.18 5.84 14.32
CA ASN A 58 -13.84 6.08 15.60
C ASN A 58 -14.27 7.55 15.79
N ARG A 59 -14.08 8.40 14.77
CA ARG A 59 -14.46 9.81 14.84
C ARG A 59 -15.93 9.98 15.16
N THR A 60 -16.20 10.92 16.07
CA THR A 60 -17.54 11.40 16.39
C THR A 60 -17.67 12.87 16.01
N ARG A 61 -18.88 13.34 15.86
CA ARG A 61 -19.19 14.75 15.68
C ARG A 61 -20.41 15.15 16.53
N PRO A 62 -20.54 16.42 16.91
CA PRO A 62 -21.77 16.89 17.52
C PRO A 62 -22.95 16.70 16.56
N GLU A 63 -24.04 16.18 17.07
CA GLU A 63 -25.30 16.13 16.32
C GLU A 63 -25.76 17.57 16.05
N ALA A 64 -26.20 17.84 14.81
CA ALA A 64 -26.74 19.15 14.49
C ALA A 64 -27.92 19.44 15.46
N ALA A 65 -27.80 20.51 16.22
CA ALA A 65 -28.85 20.89 17.16
C ALA A 65 -30.15 21.05 16.36
N VAL A 66 -31.12 20.22 16.62
CA VAL A 66 -32.51 20.50 16.28
C VAL A 66 -32.91 21.63 17.21
N VAL A 67 -32.99 22.83 16.68
CA VAL A 67 -33.41 24.02 17.42
C VAL A 67 -34.92 23.92 17.60
N ASP A 68 -35.37 23.12 18.54
CA ASP A 68 -36.75 23.01 18.94
C ASP A 68 -36.88 23.32 20.44
N GLY A 69 -37.25 24.55 20.72
CA GLY A 69 -37.80 24.98 22.01
C GLY A 69 -36.88 25.82 22.92
N PRO A 70 -37.45 26.67 23.75
CA PRO A 70 -36.74 27.46 24.75
C PRO A 70 -36.25 26.53 25.88
N GLY A 71 -34.92 26.36 25.98
CA GLY A 71 -34.26 25.51 26.99
C GLY A 71 -33.21 24.55 26.44
N ALA A 72 -32.99 24.48 25.13
CA ALA A 72 -32.04 23.58 24.50
C ALA A 72 -30.55 24.00 24.63
N ALA A 73 -30.30 25.19 25.19
CA ALA A 73 -28.95 25.78 25.21
C ALA A 73 -28.01 25.20 26.31
N ASP A 74 -28.53 24.50 27.31
CA ASP A 74 -27.76 24.06 28.48
C ASP A 74 -27.30 22.59 28.40
N ASN A 75 -27.71 21.82 27.43
CA ASN A 75 -27.24 20.44 27.29
C ASN A 75 -26.05 20.36 26.31
N PRO A 76 -24.96 19.66 26.72
CA PRO A 76 -23.86 19.43 25.80
C PRO A 76 -24.36 18.70 24.55
N PRO A 77 -23.87 19.03 23.35
CA PRO A 77 -24.32 18.42 22.12
C PRO A 77 -24.10 16.91 22.16
N ARG A 78 -25.09 16.15 21.76
CA ARG A 78 -24.98 14.70 21.65
C ARG A 78 -23.95 14.37 20.57
N MET A 79 -22.95 13.56 20.92
CA MET A 79 -21.95 13.10 19.98
C MET A 79 -22.46 11.90 19.19
N VAL A 80 -22.43 11.98 17.88
CA VAL A 80 -22.84 10.90 16.97
C VAL A 80 -21.66 10.37 16.18
N PRO A 81 -21.63 9.07 15.88
CA PRO A 81 -20.57 8.48 15.05
C PRO A 81 -20.50 9.17 13.67
N ALA A 82 -19.34 9.59 13.30
CA ALA A 82 -19.07 10.22 12.01
C ALA A 82 -17.75 9.69 11.40
N PRO A 83 -17.66 8.37 11.14
CA PRO A 83 -16.42 7.75 10.70
C PRO A 83 -15.93 8.33 9.37
N VAL A 84 -14.62 8.50 9.26
CA VAL A 84 -13.96 8.83 8.00
C VAL A 84 -13.44 7.55 7.39
N LYS A 85 -13.80 7.29 6.15
CA LYS A 85 -13.30 6.14 5.38
C LYS A 85 -12.00 6.50 4.68
N ALA A 86 -11.14 5.54 4.46
CA ALA A 86 -9.89 5.76 3.76
C ALA A 86 -9.69 4.76 2.62
N VAL A 87 -9.03 5.24 1.57
CA VAL A 87 -8.45 4.43 0.51
C VAL A 87 -6.96 4.69 0.51
N VAL A 88 -6.17 3.63 0.68
CA VAL A 88 -4.71 3.70 0.67
C VAL A 88 -4.22 2.88 -0.50
N SER A 89 -3.42 3.50 -1.39
CA SER A 89 -2.71 2.81 -2.46
C SER A 89 -1.21 2.92 -2.27
N SER A 90 -0.50 1.84 -2.54
CA SER A 90 0.96 1.81 -2.49
C SER A 90 1.50 0.68 -3.36
N HIS A 91 2.64 0.91 -3.98
CA HIS A 91 3.42 -0.14 -4.64
C HIS A 91 4.53 -0.70 -3.72
N HIS A 92 4.67 -0.18 -2.49
CA HIS A 92 5.68 -0.61 -1.54
C HIS A 92 5.16 -1.76 -0.67
N ALA A 93 5.63 -2.98 -0.96
CA ALA A 93 5.10 -4.20 -0.34
C ALA A 93 5.27 -4.22 1.19
N LEU A 94 6.42 -3.79 1.73
CA LEU A 94 6.67 -3.76 3.17
C LEU A 94 5.70 -2.82 3.88
N PHE A 95 5.54 -1.59 3.37
CA PHE A 95 4.60 -0.61 3.92
C PHE A 95 3.17 -1.17 3.96
N PHE A 96 2.71 -1.73 2.83
CA PHE A 96 1.38 -2.32 2.74
C PHE A 96 1.21 -3.47 3.74
N ASN A 97 2.21 -4.32 3.91
CA ASN A 97 2.20 -5.42 4.88
C ASN A 97 2.08 -4.92 6.31
N VAL A 98 2.86 -3.89 6.67
CA VAL A 98 2.82 -3.32 8.03
C VAL A 98 1.44 -2.71 8.28
N VAL A 99 0.91 -1.90 7.37
CA VAL A 99 -0.45 -1.33 7.51
C VAL A 99 -1.51 -2.42 7.68
N CYS A 100 -1.47 -3.48 6.85
CA CYS A 100 -2.42 -4.58 6.94
C CYS A 100 -2.30 -5.36 8.26
N ASN A 101 -1.08 -5.58 8.75
CA ASN A 101 -0.85 -6.25 10.03
C ASN A 101 -1.34 -5.42 11.21
N GLU A 102 -1.04 -4.12 11.20
CA GLU A 102 -1.52 -3.19 12.20
C GLU A 102 -3.06 -3.15 12.25
N LEU A 103 -3.72 -3.17 11.09
CA LEU A 103 -5.17 -3.13 10.96
C LEU A 103 -5.84 -4.51 11.01
N LYS A 104 -5.11 -5.58 11.37
CA LYS A 104 -5.62 -6.97 11.32
C LYS A 104 -6.93 -7.19 12.08
N LYS A 105 -7.15 -6.44 13.16
CA LYS A 105 -8.38 -6.52 13.97
C LYS A 105 -9.47 -5.53 13.52
N ASP A 106 -9.15 -4.69 12.54
CA ASP A 106 -10.05 -3.66 12.04
C ASP A 106 -10.69 -4.09 10.72
N ALA A 107 -11.94 -3.65 10.48
CA ALA A 107 -12.61 -3.93 9.22
C ALA A 107 -11.93 -3.18 8.07
N HIS A 108 -11.25 -3.91 7.21
CA HIS A 108 -10.64 -3.38 5.99
C HIS A 108 -10.75 -4.40 4.85
N LYS A 109 -10.59 -3.92 3.63
CA LYS A 109 -10.54 -4.75 2.42
C LYS A 109 -9.24 -4.48 1.67
N LYS A 110 -8.66 -5.53 1.14
CA LYS A 110 -7.41 -5.48 0.38
C LYS A 110 -7.69 -5.75 -1.09
N TYR A 111 -7.06 -4.98 -1.95
CA TYR A 111 -7.20 -5.11 -3.39
C TYR A 111 -5.84 -5.04 -4.07
N LEU A 112 -5.71 -5.79 -5.15
CA LEU A 112 -4.58 -5.69 -6.06
C LEU A 112 -5.05 -5.02 -7.34
N LEU A 113 -4.42 -3.89 -7.69
CA LEU A 113 -4.65 -3.19 -8.95
C LEU A 113 -3.71 -3.77 -10.01
N GLN A 114 -4.26 -4.33 -11.06
CA GLN A 114 -3.50 -4.92 -12.15
C GLN A 114 -3.85 -4.24 -13.47
N ARG A 115 -2.83 -4.04 -14.31
CA ARG A 115 -3.02 -3.65 -15.70
C ARG A 115 -2.90 -4.89 -16.59
N PRO A 116 -3.94 -5.27 -17.34
CA PRO A 116 -3.83 -6.36 -18.31
C PRO A 116 -2.81 -6.02 -19.41
N GLU A 117 -2.13 -7.02 -19.95
CA GLU A 117 -1.01 -6.88 -20.89
C GLU A 117 -1.35 -6.13 -22.18
N ARG A 118 -2.60 -6.15 -22.61
CA ARG A 118 -3.09 -5.42 -23.79
C ARG A 118 -4.47 -4.85 -23.49
N GLY A 119 -4.51 -3.66 -22.99
CA GLY A 119 -5.79 -2.98 -22.76
C GLY A 119 -5.61 -1.69 -22.00
N THR A 120 -6.57 -0.80 -22.15
CA THR A 120 -6.67 0.46 -21.39
C THR A 120 -7.35 0.27 -20.05
N THR A 121 -7.88 -0.92 -19.77
CA THR A 121 -8.74 -1.19 -18.61
C THR A 121 -7.91 -1.80 -17.48
N TYR A 122 -7.93 -1.16 -16.31
CA TYR A 122 -7.37 -1.71 -15.09
C TYR A 122 -8.36 -2.66 -14.43
N THR A 123 -7.86 -3.71 -13.81
CA THR A 123 -8.65 -4.63 -12.99
C THR A 123 -8.31 -4.48 -11.52
N LEU A 124 -9.33 -4.43 -10.68
CA LEU A 124 -9.19 -4.39 -9.22
C LEU A 124 -9.65 -5.75 -8.67
N ARG A 125 -8.69 -6.52 -8.17
CA ARG A 125 -8.94 -7.85 -7.63
C ARG A 125 -8.91 -7.81 -6.11
N ALA A 126 -9.99 -8.25 -5.44
CA ALA A 126 -9.99 -8.45 -4.00
C ALA A 126 -9.03 -9.59 -3.63
N THR A 127 -8.32 -9.42 -2.52
CA THR A 127 -7.41 -10.43 -1.97
C THR A 127 -7.58 -10.50 -0.46
N ASP A 128 -7.70 -11.70 0.09
CA ASP A 128 -7.77 -11.90 1.54
C ASP A 128 -6.39 -12.11 2.17
N ASP A 129 -5.40 -12.41 1.34
CA ASP A 129 -4.06 -12.71 1.77
C ASP A 129 -3.17 -11.48 1.92
N THR A 130 -2.15 -11.60 2.76
CA THR A 130 -1.13 -10.55 2.93
C THR A 130 -0.22 -10.49 1.71
N PRO A 131 0.23 -9.29 1.32
CA PRO A 131 0.99 -9.07 0.09
C PRO A 131 2.48 -9.43 0.15
N PHE A 132 2.86 -10.51 0.82
CA PHE A 132 4.02 -11.29 0.37
C PHE A 132 3.85 -11.68 -1.11
N PHE A 133 2.64 -11.51 -1.59
CA PHE A 133 2.12 -11.75 -2.91
C PHE A 133 2.71 -10.89 -4.02
N HIS A 134 3.41 -9.79 -3.72
CA HIS A 134 4.03 -9.08 -4.84
C HIS A 134 4.96 -10.04 -5.60
N HIS A 135 5.87 -10.72 -4.89
CA HIS A 135 6.79 -11.67 -5.52
C HIS A 135 6.09 -12.94 -6.01
N VAL A 136 5.08 -13.42 -5.29
CA VAL A 136 4.27 -14.57 -5.74
C VAL A 136 3.39 -14.20 -6.93
N SER A 137 2.80 -13.01 -6.96
CA SER A 137 2.06 -12.52 -8.14
C SER A 137 2.99 -12.33 -9.34
N MET A 138 4.20 -11.78 -9.12
CA MET A 138 5.22 -11.65 -10.15
C MET A 138 5.65 -13.04 -10.67
N LEU A 139 5.84 -14.01 -9.77
CA LEU A 139 6.19 -15.38 -10.14
C LEU A 139 5.08 -16.06 -10.95
N ALA A 140 3.82 -15.88 -10.54
CA ALA A 140 2.67 -16.40 -11.28
C ALA A 140 2.55 -15.79 -12.68
N GLU A 141 2.80 -14.48 -12.79
CA GLU A 141 2.84 -13.77 -14.09
C GLU A 141 3.98 -14.29 -14.97
N LEU A 142 5.18 -14.46 -14.40
CA LEU A 142 6.32 -15.03 -15.12
C LEU A 142 6.03 -16.45 -15.61
N GLN A 143 5.43 -17.30 -14.77
CA GLN A 143 5.04 -18.65 -15.16
C GLN A 143 4.01 -18.66 -16.30
N LYS A 144 3.04 -17.74 -16.24
CA LYS A 144 2.05 -17.57 -17.31
C LYS A 144 2.69 -17.10 -18.60
N ALA A 145 3.57 -16.10 -18.55
CA ALA A 145 4.32 -15.59 -19.69
C ALA A 145 5.22 -16.66 -20.32
N ALA A 146 5.92 -17.43 -19.50
CA ALA A 146 6.77 -18.53 -19.96
C ALA A 146 5.98 -19.63 -20.68
N ARG A 147 4.79 -19.99 -20.16
CA ARG A 147 3.90 -20.96 -20.80
C ARG A 147 3.25 -20.43 -22.09
N GLY A 148 2.96 -19.12 -22.11
CA GLY A 148 2.36 -18.46 -23.27
C GLY A 148 3.35 -18.11 -24.38
N GLY A 149 4.66 -18.25 -24.15
CA GLY A 149 5.72 -17.94 -25.11
C GLY A 149 5.87 -16.45 -25.41
N THR A 150 5.20 -15.56 -24.65
CA THR A 150 5.24 -14.11 -24.89
C THR A 150 5.98 -13.43 -23.75
N LEU A 151 7.24 -13.08 -23.98
CA LEU A 151 8.10 -12.40 -23.01
C LEU A 151 8.34 -10.95 -23.41
N TYR A 152 8.26 -10.06 -22.43
CA TYR A 152 8.54 -8.63 -22.56
C TYR A 152 9.64 -8.22 -21.59
N THR A 153 10.28 -7.08 -21.82
CA THR A 153 11.35 -6.54 -20.97
C THR A 153 10.97 -6.49 -19.49
N TYR A 154 9.73 -6.14 -19.16
CA TYR A 154 9.29 -6.07 -17.79
C TYR A 154 9.27 -7.43 -17.06
N HIS A 155 9.11 -8.55 -17.78
CA HIS A 155 9.21 -9.89 -17.18
C HIS A 155 10.63 -10.18 -16.68
N PHE A 156 11.65 -9.71 -17.41
CA PHE A 156 13.04 -9.85 -16.97
C PHE A 156 13.32 -8.98 -15.75
N ASN A 157 12.74 -7.79 -15.68
CA ASN A 157 12.81 -6.94 -14.49
C ASN A 157 12.13 -7.59 -13.27
N MET A 158 10.97 -8.22 -13.47
CA MET A 158 10.29 -8.98 -12.42
C MET A 158 11.15 -10.14 -11.90
N LEU A 159 11.70 -10.94 -12.82
CA LEU A 159 12.55 -12.08 -12.46
C LEU A 159 13.78 -11.62 -11.70
N ARG A 160 14.45 -10.58 -12.18
CA ARG A 160 15.61 -9.99 -11.51
C ARG A 160 15.24 -9.51 -10.10
N SER A 161 14.15 -8.78 -9.95
CA SER A 161 13.69 -8.31 -8.63
C SER A 161 13.42 -9.46 -7.65
N ILE A 162 12.83 -10.57 -8.11
CA ILE A 162 12.63 -11.77 -7.29
C ILE A 162 13.97 -12.35 -6.85
N LEU A 163 14.90 -12.51 -7.79
CA LEU A 163 16.22 -13.09 -7.52
C LEU A 163 17.06 -12.22 -6.58
N GLU A 164 17.07 -10.90 -6.77
CA GLU A 164 17.75 -9.94 -5.89
C GLU A 164 17.19 -10.00 -4.45
N LYS A 165 15.87 -10.03 -4.29
CA LYS A 165 15.26 -10.18 -2.96
C LYS A 165 15.53 -11.53 -2.33
N THR A 166 15.55 -12.58 -3.15
CA THR A 166 15.91 -13.94 -2.70
C THR A 166 17.36 -13.99 -2.24
N ALA A 167 18.28 -13.41 -3.01
CA ALA A 167 19.69 -13.31 -2.64
C ALA A 167 19.87 -12.58 -1.30
N THR A 168 19.24 -11.41 -1.16
CA THR A 168 19.26 -10.63 0.08
C THR A 168 18.71 -11.44 1.26
N PHE A 169 17.61 -12.17 1.08
CA PHE A 169 17.02 -13.01 2.13
C PHE A 169 17.96 -14.11 2.60
N PHE A 170 18.73 -14.70 1.69
CA PHE A 170 19.73 -15.72 2.01
C PHE A 170 21.11 -15.15 2.36
N GLY A 171 21.24 -13.83 2.52
CA GLY A 171 22.52 -13.19 2.86
C GLY A 171 23.57 -13.34 1.75
N ARG A 172 23.14 -13.30 0.47
CA ARG A 172 24.02 -13.33 -0.69
C ARG A 172 24.20 -11.93 -1.25
N ASP A 173 25.40 -11.64 -1.75
CA ASP A 173 25.74 -10.30 -2.27
C ASP A 173 25.16 -10.05 -3.66
N ASP A 174 24.91 -11.11 -4.43
CA ASP A 174 24.43 -11.01 -5.81
C ASP A 174 23.39 -12.08 -6.14
N PHE A 175 22.44 -11.73 -7.01
CA PHE A 175 21.38 -12.63 -7.44
C PHE A 175 21.86 -13.84 -8.25
N SER A 176 23.03 -13.75 -8.88
CA SER A 176 23.62 -14.87 -9.63
C SER A 176 23.79 -16.10 -8.76
N ALA A 177 24.00 -15.90 -7.45
CA ALA A 177 24.05 -17.00 -6.48
C ALA A 177 22.75 -17.82 -6.38
N CYS A 178 21.59 -17.22 -6.76
CA CYS A 178 20.29 -17.89 -6.76
C CYS A 178 20.05 -18.77 -7.99
N ILE A 179 20.83 -18.59 -9.05
CA ILE A 179 20.75 -19.37 -10.30
C ILE A 179 21.96 -20.32 -10.45
N HIS A 180 22.83 -20.34 -9.46
CA HIS A 180 24.01 -21.20 -9.48
C HIS A 180 23.60 -22.69 -9.52
N GLY A 181 24.23 -23.46 -10.40
CA GLY A 181 23.90 -24.86 -10.60
C GLY A 181 22.89 -25.15 -11.71
N LEU A 182 22.35 -24.12 -12.35
CA LEU A 182 21.64 -24.29 -13.61
C LEU A 182 22.65 -24.45 -14.75
N GLU A 183 22.29 -25.25 -15.75
CA GLU A 183 23.02 -25.29 -17.01
C GLU A 183 23.02 -23.87 -17.59
N ASP A 184 24.17 -23.38 -18.04
CA ASP A 184 24.38 -22.03 -18.55
C ASP A 184 24.06 -20.87 -17.56
N ALA A 185 24.26 -21.04 -16.25
CA ALA A 185 24.00 -20.03 -15.23
C ALA A 185 24.64 -18.66 -15.55
N ASP A 186 25.88 -18.65 -16.06
CA ASP A 186 26.57 -17.41 -16.45
C ASP A 186 25.93 -16.72 -17.64
N LEU A 187 25.45 -17.47 -18.63
CA LEU A 187 24.73 -16.93 -19.77
C LEU A 187 23.39 -16.33 -19.32
N PHE A 188 22.67 -17.03 -18.46
CA PHE A 188 21.42 -16.53 -17.87
C PHE A 188 21.62 -15.24 -17.07
N SER A 189 22.65 -15.16 -16.26
CA SER A 189 22.97 -13.97 -15.48
C SER A 189 23.25 -12.77 -16.39
N ARG A 190 24.05 -12.96 -17.41
CA ARG A 190 24.36 -11.90 -18.41
C ARG A 190 23.13 -11.49 -19.22
N ALA A 191 22.34 -12.45 -19.68
CA ALA A 191 21.10 -12.19 -20.41
C ALA A 191 20.09 -11.42 -19.56
N LEU A 192 19.94 -11.82 -18.29
CA LEU A 192 19.04 -11.14 -17.38
C LEU A 192 19.47 -9.68 -17.13
N ASN A 193 20.75 -9.44 -16.92
CA ASN A 193 21.30 -8.09 -16.80
C ASN A 193 21.04 -7.25 -18.06
N LEU A 194 21.28 -7.79 -19.23
CA LEU A 194 21.10 -7.09 -20.51
C LEU A 194 19.62 -6.76 -20.75
N LEU A 195 18.74 -7.76 -20.56
CA LEU A 195 17.31 -7.63 -20.87
C LEU A 195 16.53 -6.85 -19.81
N SER A 196 17.01 -6.77 -18.57
CA SER A 196 16.37 -5.99 -17.51
C SER A 196 16.70 -4.50 -17.58
N HIS A 197 17.79 -4.11 -18.23
CA HIS A 197 18.20 -2.70 -18.38
C HIS A 197 17.75 -2.05 -19.69
N GLY A 198 16.81 -2.63 -20.41
CA GLY A 198 16.29 -2.23 -21.71
C GLY A 198 16.67 -0.80 -22.15
N LYS A 199 17.58 -0.68 -23.08
CA LYS A 199 17.89 0.57 -23.79
C LYS A 199 16.87 0.77 -24.90
#